data_3e7b2fc7dfc4d935b3cf031087522df3
#
_entry.id   3e7b2fc7dfc4d935b3cf031087522df3
#
_cell.length_a   1.000
_cell.length_b   1.000
_cell.length_c   1.000
_cell.angle_alpha   90.00
_cell.angle_beta   90.00
_cell.angle_gamma   90.00
#
_symmetry.space_group_name_H-M   'P 1'
#
loop_
_entity.id
_entity.type
_entity.pdbx_description
1 polymer ?
#
loop_
_entity_poly.entity_id
_entity_poly.type
_entity_poly.pdbx_seq_one_letter_code
_entity_poly.pdbx_strand_id
1 'polypeptide(L)'
;DTSIDDDEPIYIFNIDTFRYGFEKPDWVESVDGYLEVFEGEGDHWSFIAVDDDDKVIKTTEKQRISNLCSDGLYYFKSKQQYLSLFHQAIAQQLTVNNEYYIAPMYNLLIAQGGRVGYVKITDDDIDFCGTPDEYQALKAHGLKVDV
;
A
#
# COMPACT_ATOMS: atom_id res chain seq x y z
N ASP A 1 3.32 13.34 25.02
CA ASP A 1 3.60 13.69 23.64
C ASP A 1 3.54 12.44 22.78
N THR A 2 2.59 12.38 21.85
CA THR A 2 2.39 11.23 20.94
C THR A 2 3.00 11.47 19.56
N SER A 3 3.95 12.40 19.45
CA SER A 3 4.62 12.68 18.18
C SER A 3 5.54 11.50 17.81
N ILE A 4 5.39 11.04 16.58
CA ILE A 4 6.32 10.07 15.98
C ILE A 4 7.59 10.84 15.59
N ASP A 5 8.76 10.33 15.98
CA ASP A 5 10.03 10.93 15.61
C ASP A 5 10.26 10.87 14.09
N ASP A 6 10.97 11.84 13.55
CA ASP A 6 11.17 11.98 12.10
C ASP A 6 11.91 10.78 11.47
N ASP A 7 12.74 10.09 12.25
CA ASP A 7 13.51 8.93 11.80
C ASP A 7 12.76 7.60 11.95
N GLU A 8 11.59 7.60 12.60
CA GLU A 8 10.83 6.37 12.80
C GLU A 8 10.14 5.89 11.53
N PRO A 9 10.13 4.57 11.28
CA PRO A 9 9.38 4.00 10.16
C PRO A 9 7.88 4.18 10.35
N ILE A 10 7.17 4.31 9.23
CA ILE A 10 5.72 4.49 9.22
C ILE A 10 5.08 3.35 8.46
N TYR A 11 4.04 2.79 9.06
CA TYR A 11 3.05 1.93 8.41
C TYR A 11 1.73 2.67 8.32
N ILE A 12 1.11 2.64 7.13
CA ILE A 12 -0.20 3.20 6.89
C ILE A 12 -1.10 2.08 6.41
N PHE A 13 -2.29 1.96 6.99
CA PHE A 13 -3.23 0.92 6.63
C PHE A 13 -4.67 1.45 6.69
N ASN A 14 -5.52 0.92 5.81
CA ASN A 14 -6.93 1.30 5.76
C ASN A 14 -7.70 0.79 6.98
N ILE A 15 -8.58 1.61 7.52
CA ILE A 15 -9.39 1.27 8.69
C ILE A 15 -10.56 0.32 8.38
N ASP A 16 -10.87 0.13 7.10
CA ASP A 16 -12.00 -0.66 6.60
C ASP A 16 -11.56 -2.01 5.98
N THR A 17 -10.37 -2.46 6.36
CA THR A 17 -9.79 -3.72 5.88
C THR A 17 -9.24 -4.51 7.05
N PHE A 18 -9.50 -5.81 7.09
CA PHE A 18 -8.98 -6.73 8.11
C PHE A 18 -7.81 -7.52 7.55
N ARG A 19 -6.65 -7.42 8.18
CA ARG A 19 -5.43 -8.13 7.81
C ARG A 19 -5.06 -9.13 8.90
N TYR A 20 -5.00 -10.41 8.52
CA TYR A 20 -4.71 -11.50 9.45
C TYR A 20 -3.25 -11.95 9.33
N GLY A 21 -2.62 -12.24 10.48
CA GLY A 21 -1.27 -12.79 10.51
C GLY A 21 -0.20 -11.88 9.92
N PHE A 22 -0.32 -10.56 10.11
CA PHE A 22 0.68 -9.62 9.60
C PHE A 22 2.05 -9.87 10.23
N GLU A 23 3.08 -9.96 9.37
CA GLU A 23 4.47 -10.04 9.79
C GLU A 23 5.32 -9.07 8.98
N LYS A 24 6.29 -8.42 9.64
CA LYS A 24 7.27 -7.59 8.94
C LYS A 24 8.16 -8.49 8.09
N PRO A 25 8.41 -8.12 6.82
CA PRO A 25 9.38 -8.88 6.03
C PRO A 25 10.79 -8.74 6.61
N ASP A 26 11.58 -9.81 6.53
CA ASP A 26 12.95 -9.83 7.05
C ASP A 26 13.86 -8.80 6.38
N TRP A 27 13.52 -8.42 5.16
CA TRP A 27 14.27 -7.45 4.35
C TRP A 27 13.78 -6.00 4.50
N VAL A 28 12.88 -5.70 5.46
CA VAL A 28 12.27 -4.36 5.57
C VAL A 28 13.30 -3.24 5.72
N GLU A 29 14.40 -3.49 6.41
CA GLU A 29 15.47 -2.49 6.60
C GLU A 29 16.30 -2.23 5.34
N SER A 30 16.20 -3.09 4.33
CA SER A 30 16.95 -2.96 3.08
C SER A 30 16.23 -2.09 2.03
N VAL A 31 15.00 -1.66 2.28
CA VAL A 31 14.18 -0.88 1.36
C VAL A 31 13.83 0.49 1.94
N ASP A 32 13.55 1.43 1.06
CA ASP A 32 13.06 2.76 1.43
C ASP A 32 11.54 2.78 1.63
N GLY A 33 10.85 1.84 1.01
CA GLY A 33 9.42 1.64 1.16
C GLY A 33 9.00 0.28 0.61
N TYR A 34 7.80 -0.17 0.97
CA TYR A 34 7.17 -1.32 0.34
C TYR A 34 5.65 -1.22 0.41
N LEU A 35 5.00 -1.97 -0.47
CA LEU A 35 3.55 -2.13 -0.49
C LEU A 35 3.20 -3.60 -0.31
N GLU A 36 2.08 -3.88 0.34
CA GLU A 36 1.49 -5.20 0.37
C GLU A 36 0.47 -5.32 -0.76
N VAL A 37 0.49 -6.43 -1.48
CA VAL A 37 -0.34 -6.63 -2.67
C VAL A 37 -0.98 -8.01 -2.69
N PHE A 38 -2.06 -8.13 -3.45
CA PHE A 38 -2.77 -9.37 -3.72
C PHE A 38 -3.19 -9.39 -5.18
N GLU A 39 -3.60 -10.55 -5.69
CA GLU A 39 -4.18 -10.66 -7.02
C GLU A 39 -5.68 -10.38 -6.95
N GLY A 40 -6.11 -9.26 -7.50
CA GLY A 40 -7.50 -8.83 -7.49
C GLY A 40 -8.03 -8.51 -8.88
N GLU A 41 -9.35 -8.44 -8.99
CA GLU A 41 -10.05 -8.07 -10.22
C GLU A 41 -10.57 -6.65 -10.16
N GLY A 42 -10.84 -6.07 -11.35
CA GLY A 42 -11.35 -4.71 -11.47
C GLY A 42 -10.24 -3.65 -11.54
N ASP A 43 -10.65 -2.40 -11.70
CA ASP A 43 -9.73 -1.28 -11.90
C ASP A 43 -9.77 -0.25 -10.75
N HIS A 44 -10.50 -0.54 -9.67
CA HIS A 44 -10.70 0.38 -8.55
C HIS A 44 -9.59 0.35 -7.50
N TRP A 45 -8.51 -0.38 -7.77
CA TRP A 45 -7.36 -0.53 -6.88
C TRP A 45 -6.21 0.40 -7.24
N SER A 46 -5.22 0.48 -6.37
CA SER A 46 -3.87 0.88 -6.75
C SER A 46 -3.12 -0.35 -7.24
N PHE A 47 -2.25 -0.20 -8.21
CA PHE A 47 -1.51 -1.30 -8.83
C PHE A 47 0.00 -1.05 -8.77
N ILE A 48 0.78 -2.13 -8.81
CA ILE A 48 2.24 -2.06 -8.96
C ILE A 48 2.69 -2.82 -10.20
N ALA A 49 3.78 -2.36 -10.81
CA ALA A 49 4.56 -3.12 -11.77
C ALA A 49 5.93 -3.41 -11.16
N VAL A 50 6.45 -4.59 -11.42
CA VAL A 50 7.72 -5.07 -10.86
C VAL A 50 8.67 -5.49 -11.99
N ASP A 51 9.97 -5.42 -11.72
CA ASP A 51 11.01 -5.90 -12.63
C ASP A 51 11.36 -7.38 -12.35
N ASP A 52 12.34 -7.91 -13.09
CA ASP A 52 12.79 -9.30 -12.96
C ASP A 52 13.49 -9.57 -11.61
N ASP A 53 13.89 -8.53 -10.88
CA ASP A 53 14.52 -8.62 -9.56
C ASP A 53 13.52 -8.40 -8.41
N ASP A 54 12.22 -8.50 -8.69
CA ASP A 54 11.13 -8.27 -7.73
C ASP A 54 11.13 -6.88 -7.08
N LYS A 55 11.62 -5.88 -7.81
CA LYS A 55 11.53 -4.49 -7.38
C LYS A 55 10.33 -3.79 -8.01
N VAL A 56 9.65 -2.97 -7.22
CA VAL A 56 8.59 -2.11 -7.74
C VAL A 56 9.20 -1.00 -8.58
N ILE A 57 8.79 -0.93 -9.86
CA ILE A 57 9.29 0.07 -10.81
C ILE A 57 8.25 1.14 -11.12
N LYS A 58 6.99 0.89 -10.82
CA LYS A 58 5.90 1.84 -11.06
C LYS A 58 4.69 1.51 -10.21
N THR A 59 3.97 2.53 -9.79
CA THR A 59 2.64 2.40 -9.21
C THR A 59 1.61 3.21 -10.01
N THR A 60 0.36 2.79 -9.98
CA THR A 60 -0.77 3.53 -10.55
C THR A 60 -1.94 3.54 -9.60
N GLU A 61 -2.82 4.51 -9.75
CA GLU A 61 -4.09 4.59 -9.03
C GLU A 61 -5.24 4.46 -10.04
N LYS A 62 -6.10 3.47 -9.82
CA LYS A 62 -7.30 3.23 -10.65
C LYS A 62 -7.01 3.00 -12.14
N GLN A 63 -5.81 2.54 -12.44
CA GLN A 63 -5.37 2.18 -13.78
C GLN A 63 -4.59 0.87 -13.72
N ARG A 64 -5.16 -0.19 -14.24
CA ARG A 64 -4.55 -1.54 -14.20
C ARG A 64 -3.30 -1.59 -15.08
N ILE A 65 -2.19 -1.97 -14.49
CA ILE A 65 -0.90 -2.20 -15.17
C ILE A 65 -0.37 -3.61 -14.92
N SER A 66 -1.00 -4.35 -14.00
CA SER A 66 -0.64 -5.73 -13.65
C SER A 66 -1.79 -6.38 -12.90
N ASN A 67 -1.59 -7.64 -12.45
CA ASN A 67 -2.51 -8.32 -11.55
C ASN A 67 -2.26 -8.02 -10.07
N LEU A 68 -1.23 -7.24 -9.75
CA LEU A 68 -0.84 -6.94 -8.37
C LEU A 68 -1.53 -5.66 -7.88
N CYS A 69 -2.51 -5.86 -7.01
CA CYS A 69 -3.34 -4.81 -6.43
C CYS A 69 -2.88 -4.49 -5.01
N SER A 70 -2.80 -3.21 -4.64
CA SER A 70 -2.53 -2.83 -3.27
C SER A 70 -3.74 -3.15 -2.38
N ASP A 71 -3.49 -3.73 -1.22
CA ASP A 71 -4.51 -3.95 -0.18
C ASP A 71 -4.67 -2.76 0.77
N GLY A 72 -3.88 -1.70 0.56
CA GLY A 72 -3.91 -0.50 1.38
C GLY A 72 -2.86 -0.45 2.49
N LEU A 73 -1.96 -1.43 2.55
CA LEU A 73 -0.84 -1.39 3.48
C LEU A 73 0.40 -0.81 2.81
N TYR A 74 0.91 0.27 3.40
CA TYR A 74 2.04 1.02 2.89
C TYR A 74 3.10 1.21 3.98
N TYR A 75 4.37 1.03 3.61
CA TYR A 75 5.52 1.25 4.47
C TYR A 75 6.44 2.31 3.88
N PHE A 76 6.93 3.21 4.72
CA PHE A 76 8.02 4.15 4.43
C PHE A 76 9.05 4.05 5.54
N LYS A 77 10.33 4.09 5.19
CA LYS A 77 11.43 3.89 6.16
C LYS A 77 11.51 4.96 7.24
N SER A 78 10.94 6.15 7.00
CA SER A 78 10.88 7.21 8.00
C SER A 78 9.70 8.15 7.76
N LYS A 79 9.21 8.76 8.83
CA LYS A 79 8.20 9.82 8.79
C LYS A 79 8.67 11.00 7.94
N GLN A 80 9.93 11.39 8.07
CA GLN A 80 10.51 12.49 7.30
C GLN A 80 10.43 12.22 5.80
N GLN A 81 10.79 11.00 5.36
CA GLN A 81 10.69 10.62 3.96
C GLN A 81 9.25 10.68 3.46
N TYR A 82 8.30 10.12 4.21
CA TYR A 82 6.89 10.17 3.85
C TYR A 82 6.39 11.61 3.69
N LEU A 83 6.70 12.49 4.64
CA LEU A 83 6.28 13.89 4.59
C LEU A 83 6.91 14.62 3.40
N SER A 84 8.18 14.35 3.10
CA SER A 84 8.86 14.91 1.92
C SER A 84 8.15 14.51 0.62
N LEU A 85 7.81 13.22 0.47
CA LEU A 85 7.09 12.73 -0.70
C LEU A 85 5.68 13.32 -0.79
N PHE A 86 5.00 13.44 0.33
CA PHE A 86 3.67 14.05 0.40
C PHE A 86 3.70 15.52 -0.04
N HIS A 87 4.66 16.31 0.46
CA HIS A 87 4.83 17.70 0.04
C HIS A 87 5.18 17.83 -1.45
N GLN A 88 6.00 16.94 -1.98
CA GLN A 88 6.30 16.91 -3.41
C GLN A 88 5.06 16.58 -4.24
N ALA A 89 4.23 15.62 -3.80
CA ALA A 89 2.99 15.27 -4.46
C ALA A 89 2.03 16.47 -4.52
N ILE A 90 1.90 17.21 -3.43
CA ILE A 90 1.09 18.44 -3.39
C ILE A 90 1.66 19.51 -4.34
N ALA A 91 2.96 19.77 -4.29
CA ALA A 91 3.62 20.78 -5.12
C ALA A 91 3.48 20.48 -6.62
N GLN A 92 3.50 19.21 -6.99
CA GLN A 92 3.34 18.74 -8.39
C GLN A 92 1.88 18.48 -8.78
N GLN A 93 0.93 18.66 -7.85
CA GLN A 93 -0.49 18.42 -8.07
C GLN A 93 -0.77 16.98 -8.59
N LEU A 94 -0.10 15.99 -8.01
CA LEU A 94 -0.24 14.59 -8.39
C LEU A 94 -1.54 14.01 -7.82
N THR A 95 -2.65 14.32 -8.48
CA THR A 95 -3.98 13.84 -8.09
C THR A 95 -4.53 12.85 -9.11
N VAL A 96 -5.41 11.97 -8.63
CA VAL A 96 -6.26 11.12 -9.46
C VAL A 96 -7.70 11.40 -9.04
N ASN A 97 -8.57 11.75 -9.98
CA ASN A 97 -9.95 12.18 -9.69
C ASN A 97 -10.03 13.30 -8.63
N ASN A 98 -9.10 14.26 -8.67
CA ASN A 98 -8.96 15.38 -7.73
C ASN A 98 -8.62 14.98 -6.29
N GLU A 99 -8.12 13.77 -6.07
CA GLU A 99 -7.71 13.29 -4.75
C GLU A 99 -6.23 12.88 -4.76
N TYR A 100 -5.58 13.04 -3.60
CA TYR A 100 -4.23 12.54 -3.37
C TYR A 100 -4.29 11.12 -2.82
N TYR A 101 -3.48 10.22 -3.39
CA TYR A 101 -3.35 8.83 -2.98
C TYR A 101 -1.92 8.52 -2.58
N ILE A 102 -1.75 7.51 -1.74
CA ILE A 102 -0.42 7.12 -1.23
C ILE A 102 0.39 6.37 -2.28
N ALA A 103 -0.22 5.44 -3.02
CA ALA A 103 0.50 4.61 -3.97
C ALA A 103 1.31 5.42 -5.00
N PRO A 104 0.80 6.50 -5.62
CA PRO A 104 1.59 7.30 -6.55
C PRO A 104 2.83 7.97 -5.95
N MET A 105 2.89 8.14 -4.62
CA MET A 105 4.07 8.71 -3.96
C MET A 105 5.31 7.85 -4.13
N TYR A 106 5.13 6.52 -4.27
CA TYR A 106 6.25 5.62 -4.53
C TYR A 106 6.94 5.89 -5.86
N ASN A 107 6.22 6.43 -6.86
CA ASN A 107 6.85 6.84 -8.12
C ASN A 107 7.86 7.97 -7.92
N LEU A 108 7.59 8.90 -7.01
CA LEU A 108 8.54 9.95 -6.64
C LEU A 108 9.78 9.36 -5.96
N LEU A 109 9.57 8.41 -5.05
CA LEU A 109 10.65 7.72 -4.35
C LEU A 109 11.53 6.95 -5.33
N ILE A 110 10.93 6.22 -6.26
CA ILE A 110 11.64 5.47 -7.32
C ILE A 110 12.44 6.43 -8.22
N ALA A 111 11.85 7.55 -8.63
CA ALA A 111 12.52 8.56 -9.45
C ALA A 111 13.75 9.19 -8.76
N GLN A 112 13.77 9.19 -7.42
CA GLN A 112 14.89 9.68 -6.61
C GLN A 112 15.93 8.61 -6.32
N GLY A 113 15.80 7.43 -6.90
CA GLY A 113 16.72 6.31 -6.70
C GLY A 113 16.40 5.44 -5.49
N GLY A 114 15.23 5.63 -4.86
CA GLY A 114 14.78 4.82 -3.73
C GLY A 114 14.45 3.38 -4.14
N ARG A 115 14.67 2.45 -3.22
CA ARG A 115 14.34 1.04 -3.41
C ARG A 115 12.96 0.76 -2.81
N VAL A 116 12.04 0.26 -3.65
CA VAL A 116 10.68 -0.10 -3.25
C VAL A 116 10.47 -1.60 -3.49
N GLY A 117 10.12 -2.31 -2.41
CA GLY A 117 9.77 -3.72 -2.45
C GLY A 117 8.27 -3.95 -2.39
N TYR A 118 7.87 -5.21 -2.37
CA TYR A 118 6.47 -5.60 -2.16
C TYR A 118 6.38 -6.95 -1.44
N VAL A 119 5.27 -7.15 -0.75
CA VAL A 119 4.88 -8.42 -0.17
C VAL A 119 3.58 -8.85 -0.83
N LYS A 120 3.54 -10.08 -1.37
CA LYS A 120 2.32 -10.64 -1.95
C LYS A 120 1.62 -11.52 -0.92
N ILE A 121 0.34 -11.22 -0.66
CA ILE A 121 -0.54 -12.01 0.20
C ILE A 121 -1.61 -12.70 -0.65
N THR A 122 -2.38 -13.57 0.00
CA THR A 122 -3.52 -14.25 -0.61
C THR A 122 -4.83 -13.76 -0.01
N ASP A 123 -5.95 -14.13 -0.63
CA ASP A 123 -7.29 -13.79 -0.12
C ASP A 123 -7.57 -14.33 1.28
N ASP A 124 -6.84 -15.36 1.72
CA ASP A 124 -6.98 -15.92 3.07
C ASP A 124 -6.44 -14.98 4.15
N ASP A 125 -5.56 -14.05 3.78
CA ASP A 125 -4.90 -13.13 4.71
C ASP A 125 -5.67 -11.84 4.93
N ILE A 126 -6.76 -11.60 4.20
CA ILE A 126 -7.42 -10.30 4.18
C ILE A 126 -8.94 -10.41 3.97
N ASP A 127 -9.68 -9.49 4.59
CA ASP A 127 -11.08 -9.23 4.30
C ASP A 127 -11.31 -7.74 4.10
N PHE A 128 -12.00 -7.37 3.03
CA PHE A 128 -12.39 -5.99 2.74
C PHE A 128 -13.79 -5.69 3.27
N CYS A 129 -13.96 -4.48 3.83
CA CYS A 129 -15.23 -4.02 4.39
C CYS A 129 -15.48 -2.53 4.06
N GLY A 130 -14.97 -2.05 2.91
CA GLY A 130 -15.06 -0.66 2.50
C GLY A 130 -16.27 -0.32 1.62
N THR A 131 -17.01 -1.32 1.15
CA THR A 131 -18.23 -1.13 0.35
C THR A 131 -19.41 -1.86 0.98
N PRO A 132 -20.66 -1.45 0.68
CA PRO A 132 -21.84 -2.16 1.17
C PRO A 132 -21.87 -3.65 0.81
N ASP A 133 -21.45 -4.01 -0.40
CA ASP A 133 -21.41 -5.39 -0.86
C ASP A 133 -20.36 -6.21 -0.10
N GLU A 134 -19.16 -5.64 0.12
CA GLU A 134 -18.12 -6.25 0.94
C GLU A 134 -18.58 -6.46 2.39
N TYR A 135 -19.23 -5.47 2.97
CA TYR A 135 -19.81 -5.57 4.32
C TYR A 135 -20.86 -6.68 4.41
N GLN A 136 -21.77 -6.77 3.45
CA GLN A 136 -22.79 -7.83 3.44
C GLN A 136 -22.16 -9.21 3.27
N ALA A 137 -21.16 -9.35 2.42
CA ALA A 137 -20.43 -10.60 2.25
C ALA A 137 -19.73 -11.01 3.55
N LEU A 138 -19.05 -10.09 4.21
CA LEU A 138 -18.38 -10.33 5.48
C LEU A 138 -19.36 -10.71 6.59
N LYS A 139 -20.51 -10.06 6.65
CA LYS A 139 -21.58 -10.37 7.60
C LYS A 139 -22.14 -11.79 7.39
N ALA A 140 -22.24 -12.24 6.14
CA ALA A 140 -22.74 -13.57 5.79
C ALA A 140 -21.73 -14.69 6.12
N HIS A 141 -20.42 -14.45 5.94
CA HIS A 141 -19.37 -15.47 6.07
C HIS A 141 -18.59 -15.39 7.39
N GLY A 142 -18.66 -14.25 8.12
CA GLY A 142 -17.86 -14.01 9.31
C GLY A 142 -16.39 -13.69 9.00
N LEU A 143 -15.65 -13.35 10.06
CA LEU A 143 -14.21 -13.09 9.97
C LEU A 143 -13.43 -14.41 9.81
N LYS A 144 -12.28 -14.34 9.15
CA LYS A 144 -11.38 -15.49 8.93
C LYS A 144 -10.56 -15.88 10.16
N VAL A 145 -10.78 -15.22 11.31
CA VAL A 145 -10.12 -15.58 12.56
C VAL A 145 -10.99 -16.54 13.37
N ASP A 146 -10.39 -17.61 13.83
CA ASP A 146 -10.97 -18.44 14.88
C ASP A 146 -10.90 -17.66 16.20
N VAL A 147 -12.07 -17.34 16.69
CA VAL A 147 -12.20 -16.62 17.97
C VAL A 147 -12.24 -17.61 19.11
#